data_74c46175955ee2ce9f21b0d2cf0e9417
#
_entry.id   74c46175955ee2ce9f21b0d2cf0e9417
#
_cell.length_a   1.000
_cell.length_b   1.000
_cell.length_c   1.000
_cell.angle_alpha   90.00
_cell.angle_beta   90.00
_cell.angle_gamma   90.00
#
_symmetry.space_group_name_H-M   'P 1'
#
loop_
_entity.id
_entity.type
_entity.pdbx_description
1 polymer ?
#
loop_
_entity_poly.entity_id
_entity_poly.type
_entity_poly.pdbx_seq_one_letter_code
_entity_poly.pdbx_strand_id
1 'polypeptide(L)'
;MNTKKYFSGLVIIALLSFVAISCQPEQGSKYFYKRHIKVKNSTDNDIDVYLSRNVSYTGPFTTKDHYNCKAYTSTNLYYLETKYIEEKMLMLNFLYQFDTVKICKNGTQIRQWTSPVAYMDKDSCDFFNFNYWRSYLTGKGEIEWDFEIKP
;
A
#
# COMPACT_ATOMS: atom_id res chain seq x y z
N MET A 1 9.27 -60.79 -31.55
CA MET A 1 8.90 -59.35 -31.76
C MET A 1 8.77 -58.70 -30.41
N ASN A 2 9.63 -57.71 -30.10
CA ASN A 2 9.86 -57.17 -28.72
C ASN A 2 8.79 -56.13 -28.30
N THR A 3 7.61 -56.55 -27.94
CA THR A 3 6.52 -55.69 -27.47
C THR A 3 6.82 -54.97 -26.14
N LYS A 4 7.73 -55.50 -25.32
CA LYS A 4 8.11 -54.89 -24.02
C LYS A 4 8.83 -53.53 -24.11
N LYS A 5 9.59 -53.28 -25.19
CA LYS A 5 10.33 -52.02 -25.37
C LYS A 5 9.41 -50.85 -25.72
N TYR A 6 8.30 -51.08 -26.43
CA TYR A 6 7.39 -50.03 -26.84
C TYR A 6 6.50 -49.60 -25.66
N PHE A 7 6.16 -50.54 -24.76
CA PHE A 7 5.32 -50.18 -23.57
C PHE A 7 6.06 -49.29 -22.58
N SER A 8 7.38 -49.51 -22.41
CA SER A 8 8.18 -48.65 -21.52
C SER A 8 8.35 -47.22 -22.05
N GLY A 9 8.49 -47.05 -23.38
CA GLY A 9 8.58 -45.72 -23.99
C GLY A 9 7.30 -44.91 -23.88
N LEU A 10 6.15 -45.57 -24.03
CA LEU A 10 4.84 -44.91 -23.98
C LEU A 10 4.51 -44.44 -22.56
N VAL A 11 4.89 -45.21 -21.53
CA VAL A 11 4.72 -44.81 -20.10
C VAL A 11 5.59 -43.61 -19.75
N ILE A 12 6.84 -43.54 -20.26
CA ILE A 12 7.73 -42.39 -20.00
C ILE A 12 7.21 -41.13 -20.68
N ILE A 13 6.68 -41.19 -21.89
CA ILE A 13 6.11 -40.06 -22.60
C ILE A 13 4.84 -39.56 -21.85
N ALA A 14 3.99 -40.47 -21.36
CA ALA A 14 2.81 -40.09 -20.56
C ALA A 14 3.21 -39.44 -19.23
N LEU A 15 4.23 -39.93 -18.54
CA LEU A 15 4.74 -39.28 -17.30
C LEU A 15 5.34 -37.92 -17.55
N LEU A 16 6.11 -37.71 -18.63
CA LEU A 16 6.67 -36.43 -19.01
C LEU A 16 5.58 -35.39 -19.37
N SER A 17 4.52 -35.83 -20.05
CA SER A 17 3.38 -34.93 -20.33
C SER A 17 2.63 -34.54 -19.10
N PHE A 18 2.49 -35.39 -18.06
CA PHE A 18 1.90 -35.04 -16.78
C PHE A 18 2.74 -34.02 -16.00
N VAL A 19 4.05 -34.16 -16.01
CA VAL A 19 4.97 -33.19 -15.36
C VAL A 19 4.93 -31.84 -16.06
N ALA A 20 4.85 -31.83 -17.41
CA ALA A 20 4.74 -30.57 -18.16
C ALA A 20 3.42 -29.82 -17.90
N ILE A 21 2.32 -30.54 -17.64
CA ILE A 21 1.02 -29.92 -17.32
C ILE A 21 1.02 -29.40 -15.87
N SER A 22 1.75 -30.03 -14.95
CA SER A 22 1.85 -29.57 -13.56
C SER A 22 2.78 -28.35 -13.38
N CYS A 23 3.64 -28.07 -14.35
CA CYS A 23 4.53 -26.90 -14.38
C CYS A 23 4.02 -25.75 -15.25
N GLN A 24 2.73 -25.71 -15.61
CA GLN A 24 2.17 -24.48 -16.14
C GLN A 24 2.24 -23.44 -15.01
N PRO A 25 3.00 -22.33 -15.20
CA PRO A 25 2.90 -21.22 -14.28
C PRO A 25 1.43 -20.85 -14.25
N GLU A 26 0.86 -20.78 -13.05
CA GLU A 26 -0.55 -20.39 -12.86
C GLU A 26 -0.81 -19.18 -13.75
N GLN A 27 -1.51 -19.39 -14.87
CA GLN A 27 -1.86 -18.32 -15.79
C GLN A 27 -2.71 -17.35 -15.00
N GLY A 28 -2.04 -16.31 -14.48
CA GLY A 28 -2.68 -15.10 -14.06
C GLY A 28 -3.87 -15.34 -13.12
N SER A 29 -3.63 -15.93 -11.95
CA SER A 29 -4.56 -15.70 -10.87
C SER A 29 -4.67 -14.19 -10.75
N LYS A 30 -5.87 -13.68 -10.96
CA LYS A 30 -6.19 -12.25 -10.83
C LYS A 30 -6.09 -11.90 -9.33
N TYR A 31 -4.88 -11.99 -8.75
CA TYR A 31 -4.65 -11.53 -7.40
C TYR A 31 -4.69 -10.02 -7.47
N PHE A 32 -5.80 -9.47 -7.01
CA PHE A 32 -5.85 -8.09 -6.65
C PHE A 32 -5.14 -7.93 -5.31
N TYR A 33 -4.22 -7.00 -5.28
CA TYR A 33 -3.55 -6.61 -4.05
C TYR A 33 -4.32 -5.46 -3.43
N LYS A 34 -4.70 -5.61 -2.19
CA LYS A 34 -5.38 -4.57 -1.40
C LYS A 34 -4.34 -3.75 -0.67
N ARG A 35 -4.47 -2.44 -0.77
CA ARG A 35 -3.58 -1.47 -0.16
C ARG A 35 -4.39 -0.51 0.68
N HIS A 36 -4.04 -0.39 1.94
CA HIS A 36 -4.63 0.54 2.88
C HIS A 36 -3.59 1.55 3.32
N ILE A 37 -3.86 2.82 3.17
CA ILE A 37 -3.03 3.91 3.67
C ILE A 37 -3.76 4.55 4.82
N LYS A 38 -3.18 4.49 6.02
CA LYS A 38 -3.81 4.84 7.27
C LYS A 38 -3.00 5.88 8.06
N VAL A 39 -3.68 6.66 8.86
CA VAL A 39 -3.09 7.41 9.97
C VAL A 39 -3.47 6.71 11.26
N LYS A 40 -2.46 6.39 12.07
CA LYS A 40 -2.62 5.85 13.42
C LYS A 40 -2.49 6.98 14.42
N ASN A 41 -3.56 7.26 15.14
CA ASN A 41 -3.54 8.20 16.25
C ASN A 41 -3.13 7.46 17.53
N SER A 42 -1.90 7.66 17.99
CA SER A 42 -1.37 7.08 19.24
C SER A 42 -1.45 8.07 20.43
N THR A 43 -2.24 9.14 20.28
CA THR A 43 -2.48 10.10 21.36
C THR A 43 -3.72 9.71 22.15
N ASP A 44 -3.89 10.33 23.34
CA ASP A 44 -5.01 10.16 24.24
C ASP A 44 -6.26 10.97 23.85
N ASN A 45 -6.21 11.71 22.76
CA ASN A 45 -7.28 12.58 22.29
C ASN A 45 -7.66 12.29 20.83
N ASP A 46 -8.91 12.57 20.49
CA ASP A 46 -9.32 12.62 19.11
C ASP A 46 -8.59 13.76 18.39
N ILE A 47 -8.18 13.51 17.16
CA ILE A 47 -7.52 14.50 16.31
C ILE A 47 -8.22 14.59 14.96
N ASP A 48 -8.12 15.75 14.35
CA ASP A 48 -8.57 15.99 12.98
C ASP A 48 -7.35 16.12 12.06
N VAL A 49 -7.38 15.38 10.98
CA VAL A 49 -6.35 15.39 9.91
C VAL A 49 -6.94 16.08 8.69
N TYR A 50 -6.34 17.19 8.29
CA TYR A 50 -6.72 17.94 7.10
C TYR A 50 -5.66 17.75 6.03
N LEU A 51 -6.09 17.37 4.82
CA LEU A 51 -5.25 17.13 3.66
C LEU A 51 -5.56 18.19 2.60
N SER A 52 -4.63 19.12 2.36
CA SER A 52 -4.76 20.09 1.28
C SER A 52 -4.16 19.54 0.00
N ARG A 53 -4.95 19.46 -1.07
CA ARG A 53 -4.52 18.89 -2.35
C ARG A 53 -3.58 19.82 -3.10
N ASN A 54 -2.61 19.22 -3.75
CA ASN A 54 -1.83 19.88 -4.77
C ASN A 54 -2.70 20.14 -6.01
N VAL A 55 -2.93 21.41 -6.34
CA VAL A 55 -3.77 21.82 -7.48
C VAL A 55 -3.24 21.33 -8.83
N SER A 56 -1.96 21.03 -8.92
CA SER A 56 -1.32 20.50 -10.13
C SER A 56 -1.43 18.98 -10.27
N TYR A 57 -1.96 18.29 -9.25
CA TYR A 57 -2.07 16.84 -9.27
C TYR A 57 -3.33 16.37 -10.00
N THR A 58 -3.14 15.63 -11.08
CA THR A 58 -4.23 15.05 -11.90
C THR A 58 -4.35 13.53 -11.79
N GLY A 59 -3.70 12.93 -10.79
CA GLY A 59 -3.67 11.49 -10.60
C GLY A 59 -5.00 10.87 -10.13
N PRO A 60 -5.11 9.54 -10.14
CA PRO A 60 -6.36 8.81 -9.94
C PRO A 60 -6.82 8.73 -8.49
N PHE A 61 -6.05 9.25 -7.54
CA PHE A 61 -6.39 9.12 -6.12
C PHE A 61 -7.51 10.09 -5.72
N THR A 62 -8.56 9.55 -5.13
CA THR A 62 -9.63 10.32 -4.50
C THR A 62 -9.58 10.12 -3.00
N THR A 63 -9.22 11.16 -2.26
CA THR A 63 -9.24 11.19 -0.81
C THR A 63 -10.19 12.26 -0.34
N LYS A 64 -10.66 12.15 0.90
CA LYS A 64 -11.34 13.27 1.59
C LYS A 64 -10.29 14.30 2.00
N ASP A 65 -10.74 15.53 2.21
CA ASP A 65 -9.86 16.61 2.67
C ASP A 65 -9.79 16.68 4.20
N HIS A 66 -10.65 15.92 4.90
CA HIS A 66 -10.73 15.91 6.35
C HIS A 66 -11.07 14.51 6.90
N TYR A 67 -10.39 14.10 7.95
CA TYR A 67 -10.59 12.85 8.67
C TYR A 67 -10.57 13.10 10.18
N ASN A 68 -11.58 12.62 10.89
CA ASN A 68 -11.55 12.54 12.36
C ASN A 68 -10.93 11.19 12.77
N CYS A 69 -9.82 11.24 13.48
CA CYS A 69 -9.06 10.08 13.93
C CYS A 69 -9.23 9.94 15.44
N LYS A 70 -9.97 8.93 15.87
CA LYS A 70 -10.22 8.66 17.29
C LYS A 70 -8.92 8.31 18.03
N ALA A 71 -8.87 8.65 19.32
CA ALA A 71 -7.77 8.30 20.21
C ALA A 71 -7.47 6.80 20.12
N TYR A 72 -6.17 6.46 20.02
CA TYR A 72 -5.66 5.09 19.96
C TYR A 72 -6.23 4.22 18.83
N THR A 73 -6.67 4.82 17.72
CA THR A 73 -7.19 4.10 16.56
C THR A 73 -6.44 4.43 15.27
N SER A 74 -6.64 3.59 14.26
CA SER A 74 -6.19 3.86 12.90
C SER A 74 -7.36 4.26 12.02
N THR A 75 -7.18 5.31 11.23
CA THR A 75 -8.17 5.82 10.27
C THR A 75 -7.65 5.63 8.85
N ASN A 76 -8.47 5.01 8.01
CA ASN A 76 -8.11 4.77 6.61
C ASN A 76 -8.25 6.07 5.80
N LEU A 77 -7.14 6.54 5.25
CA LEU A 77 -7.11 7.71 4.35
C LEU A 77 -7.39 7.30 2.92
N TYR A 78 -6.92 6.12 2.51
CA TYR A 78 -7.04 5.65 1.15
C TYR A 78 -7.06 4.13 1.07
N TYR A 79 -7.83 3.61 0.12
CA TYR A 79 -7.88 2.20 -0.23
C TYR A 79 -7.71 2.04 -1.74
N LEU A 80 -6.87 1.10 -2.15
CA LEU A 80 -6.66 0.74 -3.54
C LEU A 80 -6.67 -0.78 -3.69
N GLU A 81 -7.35 -1.25 -4.73
CA GLU A 81 -7.29 -2.62 -5.20
C GLU A 81 -6.66 -2.64 -6.59
N THR A 82 -5.51 -3.29 -6.75
CA THR A 82 -4.74 -3.28 -7.99
C THR A 82 -4.11 -4.63 -8.28
N LYS A 83 -3.88 -4.92 -9.56
CA LYS A 83 -3.22 -6.16 -9.99
C LYS A 83 -1.74 -6.17 -9.62
N TYR A 84 -1.05 -5.06 -9.81
CA TYR A 84 0.35 -4.87 -9.44
C TYR A 84 0.70 -3.38 -9.44
N ILE A 85 1.33 -2.91 -8.38
CA ILE A 85 2.03 -1.62 -8.34
C ILE A 85 3.23 -1.79 -7.41
N GLU A 86 4.36 -1.22 -7.78
CA GLU A 86 5.50 -1.11 -6.89
C GLU A 86 5.13 -0.26 -5.66
N GLU A 87 5.31 -0.83 -4.47
CA GLU A 87 4.85 -0.25 -3.19
C GLU A 87 5.37 1.19 -2.98
N LYS A 88 6.66 1.40 -3.27
CA LYS A 88 7.29 2.71 -3.13
C LYS A 88 6.65 3.75 -4.07
N MET A 89 6.38 3.37 -5.30
CA MET A 89 5.74 4.25 -6.29
C MET A 89 4.31 4.58 -5.89
N LEU A 90 3.58 3.62 -5.33
CA LEU A 90 2.23 3.87 -4.82
C LEU A 90 2.25 4.92 -3.71
N MET A 91 3.13 4.77 -2.73
CA MET A 91 3.23 5.70 -1.60
C MET A 91 3.72 7.09 -2.03
N LEU A 92 4.70 7.16 -2.91
CA LEU A 92 5.13 8.44 -3.46
C LEU A 92 3.99 9.14 -4.19
N ASN A 93 3.26 8.45 -5.05
CA ASN A 93 2.11 9.02 -5.75
C ASN A 93 1.01 9.47 -4.78
N PHE A 94 0.78 8.74 -3.68
CA PHE A 94 -0.15 9.16 -2.65
C PHE A 94 0.31 10.46 -1.97
N LEU A 95 1.58 10.56 -1.58
CA LEU A 95 2.12 11.74 -0.92
C LEU A 95 2.17 12.96 -1.84
N TYR A 96 2.47 12.78 -3.12
CA TYR A 96 2.54 13.86 -4.12
C TYR A 96 1.22 14.60 -4.36
N GLN A 97 0.09 13.98 -4.03
CA GLN A 97 -1.21 14.63 -4.25
C GLN A 97 -1.51 15.75 -3.25
N PHE A 98 -0.71 15.89 -2.18
CA PHE A 98 -0.96 16.89 -1.15
C PHE A 98 0.16 17.93 -1.08
N ASP A 99 -0.23 19.18 -0.84
CA ASP A 99 0.70 20.27 -0.54
C ASP A 99 0.93 20.42 0.97
N THR A 100 -0.12 20.19 1.75
CA THR A 100 -0.07 20.41 3.20
C THR A 100 -0.92 19.38 3.92
N VAL A 101 -0.41 18.93 5.06
CA VAL A 101 -1.15 18.10 6.03
C VAL A 101 -1.15 18.81 7.36
N LYS A 102 -2.32 19.04 7.94
CA LYS A 102 -2.50 19.67 9.26
C LYS A 102 -3.14 18.70 10.23
N ILE A 103 -2.65 18.72 11.46
CA ILE A 103 -3.25 17.99 12.57
C ILE A 103 -3.81 19.02 13.54
N CYS A 104 -5.09 18.86 13.86
CA CYS A 104 -5.77 19.70 14.87
C CYS A 104 -6.27 18.83 16.02
N LYS A 105 -6.24 19.40 17.22
CA LYS A 105 -6.82 18.85 18.43
C LYS A 105 -7.78 19.90 19.01
N ASN A 106 -9.06 19.55 19.18
CA ASN A 106 -10.09 20.47 19.66
C ASN A 106 -10.14 21.80 18.87
N GLY A 107 -10.02 21.72 17.54
CA GLY A 107 -10.00 22.88 16.66
C GLY A 107 -8.70 23.69 16.64
N THR A 108 -7.73 23.36 17.49
CA THR A 108 -6.43 24.03 17.52
C THR A 108 -5.41 23.23 16.72
N GLN A 109 -4.71 23.88 15.79
CA GLN A 109 -3.64 23.27 15.02
C GLN A 109 -2.46 22.96 15.96
N ILE A 110 -2.07 21.68 16.02
CA ILE A 110 -0.95 21.19 16.84
C ILE A 110 0.28 20.82 15.98
N ARG A 111 0.06 20.48 14.71
CA ARG A 111 1.15 20.13 13.79
C ARG A 111 0.77 20.45 12.34
N GLN A 112 1.76 20.76 11.54
CA GLN A 112 1.60 20.94 10.10
C GLN A 112 2.88 20.49 9.40
N TRP A 113 2.70 19.81 8.27
CA TRP A 113 3.74 19.50 7.31
C TRP A 113 3.37 20.11 5.97
N THR A 114 4.35 20.63 5.28
CA THR A 114 4.21 21.13 3.92
C THR A 114 5.06 20.25 3.01
N SER A 115 4.51 19.85 1.88
CA SER A 115 5.23 19.02 0.92
C SER A 115 6.51 19.71 0.51
N PRO A 116 7.67 19.09 0.69
CA PRO A 116 8.93 19.66 0.22
C PRO A 116 8.95 19.66 -1.30
N VAL A 117 9.42 20.72 -1.90
CA VAL A 117 9.70 20.80 -3.34
C VAL A 117 10.79 19.78 -3.74
N ALA A 118 11.55 19.30 -2.76
CA ALA A 118 12.53 18.23 -2.90
C ALA A 118 12.33 17.21 -1.75
N TYR A 119 12.07 15.96 -2.10
CA TYR A 119 11.81 14.80 -1.20
C TYR A 119 12.99 14.37 -0.31
N MET A 120 13.88 15.26 0.04
CA MET A 120 15.15 14.91 0.67
C MET A 120 15.41 15.54 2.05
N ASP A 121 14.44 16.19 2.65
CA ASP A 121 14.69 16.69 4.00
C ASP A 121 14.61 15.54 5.00
N LYS A 122 15.76 15.20 5.57
CA LYS A 122 15.98 13.98 6.37
C LYS A 122 15.56 14.13 7.83
N ASP A 123 15.18 15.31 8.25
CA ASP A 123 14.99 15.63 9.65
C ASP A 123 13.52 15.82 10.01
N SER A 124 13.11 15.08 11.02
CA SER A 124 11.83 15.06 11.71
C SER A 124 10.79 14.11 11.15
N CYS A 125 9.97 13.58 12.06
CA CYS A 125 8.80 12.77 11.78
C CYS A 125 7.82 13.56 10.90
N ASP A 126 8.01 13.47 9.58
CA ASP A 126 7.31 14.23 8.56
C ASP A 126 6.37 13.29 7.80
N PHE A 127 5.12 13.71 7.64
CA PHE A 127 4.12 12.97 6.87
C PHE A 127 4.58 12.69 5.44
N PHE A 128 5.30 13.61 4.82
CA PHE A 128 5.80 13.46 3.45
C PHE A 128 7.06 12.62 3.33
N ASN A 129 7.70 12.26 4.44
CA ASN A 129 8.88 11.40 4.43
C ASN A 129 8.47 9.93 4.49
N PHE A 130 8.63 9.23 3.36
CA PHE A 130 8.32 7.81 3.22
C PHE A 130 8.93 6.92 4.31
N ASN A 131 10.07 7.26 4.86
CA ASN A 131 10.76 6.46 5.89
C ASN A 131 10.02 6.42 7.23
N TYR A 132 9.06 7.30 7.46
CA TYR A 132 8.22 7.30 8.67
C TYR A 132 6.92 6.52 8.51
N TRP A 133 6.64 6.05 7.31
CA TRP A 133 5.52 5.16 7.06
C TRP A 133 5.94 3.72 7.27
N ARG A 134 5.16 2.98 8.04
CA ARG A 134 5.41 1.56 8.30
C ARG A 134 4.48 0.71 7.46
N SER A 135 5.03 -0.32 6.80
CA SER A 135 4.23 -1.28 6.05
C SER A 135 4.07 -2.60 6.79
N TYR A 136 2.88 -3.17 6.70
CA TYR A 136 2.53 -4.45 7.30
C TYR A 136 1.80 -5.32 6.29
N LEU A 137 2.20 -6.60 6.23
CA LEU A 137 1.44 -7.61 5.52
C LEU A 137 0.35 -8.14 6.46
N THR A 138 -0.92 -7.81 6.20
CA THR A 138 -2.06 -8.18 7.06
C THR A 138 -2.80 -9.41 6.60
N GLY A 139 -2.61 -9.80 5.32
CA GLY A 139 -3.24 -10.97 4.73
C GLY A 139 -2.60 -11.35 3.40
N LYS A 140 -3.13 -12.37 2.74
CA LYS A 140 -2.67 -12.77 1.42
C LYS A 140 -2.94 -11.67 0.39
N GLY A 141 -1.90 -10.96 -0.03
CA GLY A 141 -1.99 -9.85 -0.97
C GLY A 141 -2.56 -8.55 -0.39
N GLU A 142 -2.56 -8.40 0.94
CA GLU A 142 -3.06 -7.20 1.62
C GLU A 142 -1.93 -6.54 2.41
N ILE A 143 -1.66 -5.27 2.10
CA ILE A 143 -0.62 -4.46 2.75
C ILE A 143 -1.26 -3.20 3.30
N GLU A 144 -0.90 -2.87 4.54
CA GLU A 144 -1.25 -1.62 5.20
C GLU A 144 -0.01 -0.75 5.34
N TRP A 145 -0.19 0.56 5.14
CA TRP A 145 0.80 1.59 5.38
C TRP A 145 0.27 2.52 6.45
N ASP A 146 0.98 2.60 7.57
CA ASP A 146 0.61 3.43 8.72
C ASP A 146 1.60 4.58 8.92
N PHE A 147 1.05 5.80 9.02
CA PHE A 147 1.76 6.95 9.58
C PHE A 147 1.31 7.16 11.03
N GLU A 148 2.22 7.08 11.99
CA GLU A 148 1.91 7.16 13.41
C GLU A 148 2.05 8.59 13.93
N ILE A 149 0.95 9.16 14.44
CA ILE A 149 0.93 10.43 15.15
C ILE A 149 1.07 10.12 16.64
N LYS A 150 2.19 10.58 17.22
CA LYS A 150 2.54 10.42 18.64
C LYS A 150 2.25 11.69 19.41
N PRO A 151 2.10 11.57 20.76
CA PRO A 151 1.95 12.72 21.65
C PRO A 151 3.04 13.76 21.50
#